data_8f49420a3c1d1b08c14831ffa300b73a
#
_entry.id   8f49420a3c1d1b08c14831ffa300b73a
#
_cell.length_a   1.000
_cell.length_b   1.000
_cell.length_c   1.000
_cell.angle_alpha   90.00
_cell.angle_beta   90.00
_cell.angle_gamma   90.00
#
_symmetry.space_group_name_H-M   'P 1'
#
loop_
_entity.id
_entity.type
_entity.pdbx_description
1 polymer ?
#
loop_
_entity_poly.entity_id
_entity_poly.type
_entity_poly.pdbx_seq_one_letter_code
_entity_poly.pdbx_strand_id
1 'polypeptide(L)'
;MSKLIVVSLAVIVSLQSASVVRQNATKRLVLTDCQPQGIPGPAKCGTFEVYENRVTKKGRRISLNILVLPATGDKREPDPFVYFAGGPGSAATEDASGIAPLFAKIREHHDLLFVDQRGTGKSHPLDCAFFDPNDLQSYLGYFFPLEDVRKCRPELEAKADLTLYTTDIAIDDMDEVRAALGYERMNLFGASYGTRAALTYLKRYPKRVRTAALQGVSPPNSYMPSDFPQGNERALHGVLSECAADEACNAAFPNLKEETKSLLAQLVKGPVEVEVKRPNSNDRVKVKLSRDLAAEAIRYMLYNPVAAARVPLVIHLAAQGNFVPLTEAALGYRKFLVGTGSNGMYLSVTCAEDLPWIKPGEGERMAENTFLGDYRLRQQREACALWPRARIAPDYDDPIRSDVPVLILTGEWDPVTPPSNGDATAKTLKNSLHIVVPHGAHGLGGLENIDCITQIMTEFVARGTTSGLDTACVKTIRRKGFQLKFQ
;
A
#
# COMPACT_ATOMS: atom_id res chain seq x y z
N MET A 1 -31.35 4.11 -96.05
CA MET A 1 -30.79 4.96 -95.01
C MET A 1 -31.11 4.31 -93.69
N SER A 2 -30.19 3.41 -93.19
CA SER A 2 -30.34 2.74 -91.92
C SER A 2 -29.49 3.41 -90.89
N LYS A 3 -30.07 3.81 -89.75
CA LYS A 3 -29.37 4.36 -88.63
C LYS A 3 -29.04 3.19 -87.68
N LEU A 4 -27.73 2.93 -87.46
CA LEU A 4 -27.23 2.05 -86.41
C LEU A 4 -27.32 2.82 -85.08
N ILE A 5 -27.94 2.21 -84.09
CA ILE A 5 -27.93 2.63 -82.70
C ILE A 5 -26.90 1.76 -81.99
N VAL A 6 -25.81 2.40 -81.50
CA VAL A 6 -24.81 1.76 -80.63
C VAL A 6 -25.27 1.93 -79.20
N VAL A 7 -25.54 0.81 -78.50
CA VAL A 7 -25.85 0.81 -77.08
C VAL A 7 -24.55 0.47 -76.34
N SER A 8 -24.02 1.46 -75.61
CA SER A 8 -22.86 1.25 -74.72
C SER A 8 -23.32 0.74 -73.35
N LEU A 9 -22.94 -0.48 -73.00
CA LEU A 9 -23.13 -1.05 -71.68
C LEU A 9 -22.01 -0.57 -70.75
N ALA A 10 -22.34 0.27 -69.81
CA ALA A 10 -21.42 0.63 -68.71
C ALA A 10 -21.49 -0.41 -67.59
N VAL A 11 -20.41 -1.19 -67.42
CA VAL A 11 -20.24 -2.12 -66.30
C VAL A 11 -19.78 -1.33 -65.09
N ILE A 12 -20.65 -1.14 -64.08
CA ILE A 12 -20.27 -0.59 -62.77
C ILE A 12 -19.69 -1.73 -61.93
N VAL A 13 -18.36 -1.76 -61.77
CA VAL A 13 -17.67 -2.60 -60.80
C VAL A 13 -17.73 -1.93 -59.45
N SER A 14 -18.62 -2.37 -58.56
CA SER A 14 -18.66 -1.96 -57.17
C SER A 14 -17.53 -2.65 -56.41
N LEU A 15 -16.44 -1.94 -56.09
CA LEU A 15 -15.41 -2.31 -55.15
C LEU A 15 -15.97 -2.26 -53.73
N GLN A 16 -16.41 -3.39 -53.19
CA GLN A 16 -16.67 -3.55 -51.76
C GLN A 16 -15.33 -3.65 -51.05
N SER A 17 -14.94 -2.53 -50.37
CA SER A 17 -13.81 -2.53 -49.44
C SER A 17 -14.20 -3.32 -48.20
N ALA A 18 -13.81 -4.60 -48.16
CA ALA A 18 -13.86 -5.37 -46.93
C ALA A 18 -12.81 -4.82 -45.93
N SER A 19 -13.26 -4.01 -45.00
CA SER A 19 -12.46 -3.62 -43.84
C SER A 19 -12.20 -4.86 -42.98
N VAL A 20 -11.02 -5.46 -43.16
CA VAL A 20 -10.51 -6.51 -42.28
C VAL A 20 -10.24 -5.85 -40.91
N VAL A 21 -11.22 -5.89 -40.02
CA VAL A 21 -11.00 -5.66 -38.60
C VAL A 21 -10.10 -6.79 -38.12
N ARG A 22 -8.78 -6.54 -38.06
CA ARG A 22 -7.85 -7.40 -37.33
C ARG A 22 -8.25 -7.36 -35.86
N GLN A 23 -9.10 -8.27 -35.44
CA GLN A 23 -9.20 -8.62 -34.01
C GLN A 23 -7.81 -9.15 -33.61
N ASN A 24 -7.05 -8.29 -32.91
CA ASN A 24 -5.90 -8.77 -32.15
C ASN A 24 -6.46 -9.79 -31.15
N ALA A 25 -6.37 -11.07 -31.45
CA ALA A 25 -6.65 -12.12 -30.50
C ALA A 25 -5.68 -11.93 -29.31
N THR A 26 -6.16 -11.34 -28.25
CA THR A 26 -5.42 -11.24 -26.98
C THR A 26 -5.05 -12.67 -26.59
N LYS A 27 -3.76 -12.97 -26.50
CA LYS A 27 -3.25 -14.26 -26.08
C LYS A 27 -3.87 -14.57 -24.71
N ARG A 28 -4.80 -15.53 -24.66
CA ARG A 28 -5.46 -15.89 -23.40
C ARG A 28 -4.42 -16.45 -22.45
N LEU A 29 -4.34 -15.87 -21.25
CA LEU A 29 -3.46 -16.34 -20.20
C LEU A 29 -3.87 -17.73 -19.72
N VAL A 30 -2.92 -18.66 -19.63
CA VAL A 30 -3.14 -20.00 -19.09
C VAL A 30 -2.72 -20.01 -17.63
N LEU A 31 -3.67 -20.31 -16.76
CA LEU A 31 -3.42 -20.55 -15.34
C LEU A 31 -3.38 -22.07 -15.08
N THR A 32 -2.48 -22.49 -14.19
CA THR A 32 -2.35 -23.87 -13.73
C THR A 32 -2.69 -23.98 -12.25
N ASP A 33 -3.15 -25.14 -11.81
CA ASP A 33 -3.40 -25.39 -10.41
C ASP A 33 -2.09 -25.30 -9.61
N CYS A 34 -2.15 -24.68 -8.43
CA CYS A 34 -1.01 -24.45 -7.56
C CYS A 34 -1.41 -24.49 -6.08
N GLN A 35 -0.41 -24.58 -5.20
CA GLN A 35 -0.59 -24.57 -3.74
C GLN A 35 0.25 -23.46 -3.12
N PRO A 36 -0.26 -22.21 -3.03
CA PRO A 36 0.44 -21.14 -2.36
C PRO A 36 0.55 -21.42 -0.85
N GLN A 37 1.67 -21.06 -0.26
CA GLN A 37 1.90 -21.27 1.16
C GLN A 37 0.87 -20.49 2.01
N GLY A 38 0.28 -21.17 3.01
CA GLY A 38 -0.68 -20.55 3.93
C GLY A 38 -2.08 -20.30 3.34
N ILE A 39 -2.36 -20.74 2.11
CA ILE A 39 -3.67 -20.55 1.47
C ILE A 39 -4.32 -21.93 1.24
N PRO A 40 -5.34 -22.28 2.02
CA PRO A 40 -6.06 -23.54 1.82
C PRO A 40 -7.02 -23.47 0.61
N GLY A 41 -7.29 -24.64 0.02
CA GLY A 41 -8.27 -24.80 -1.06
C GLY A 41 -7.73 -24.51 -2.45
N PRO A 42 -8.61 -24.44 -3.47
CA PRO A 42 -8.21 -24.31 -4.87
C PRO A 42 -7.56 -22.95 -5.14
N ALA A 43 -6.43 -23.00 -5.84
CA ALA A 43 -5.71 -21.82 -6.32
C ALA A 43 -5.15 -22.08 -7.72
N LYS A 44 -5.02 -21.03 -8.51
CA LYS A 44 -4.46 -21.06 -9.87
C LYS A 44 -3.37 -20.00 -9.97
N CYS A 45 -2.20 -20.42 -10.46
CA CYS A 45 -1.06 -19.56 -10.67
C CYS A 45 -0.73 -19.45 -12.17
N GLY A 46 -0.13 -18.33 -12.54
CA GLY A 46 0.38 -18.10 -13.88
C GLY A 46 1.24 -16.87 -13.97
N THR A 47 1.76 -16.63 -15.16
CA THR A 47 2.52 -15.43 -15.45
C THR A 47 2.03 -14.81 -16.76
N PHE A 48 2.13 -13.48 -16.84
CA PHE A 48 1.78 -12.73 -18.03
C PHE A 48 2.93 -11.82 -18.45
N GLU A 49 3.38 -11.93 -19.69
CA GLU A 49 4.48 -11.12 -20.17
C GLU A 49 4.02 -9.80 -20.77
N VAL A 50 4.61 -8.71 -20.28
CA VAL A 50 4.42 -7.35 -20.80
C VAL A 50 5.75 -6.76 -21.29
N TYR A 51 5.69 -5.76 -22.16
CA TYR A 51 6.88 -4.97 -22.45
C TYR A 51 7.22 -4.09 -21.25
N GLU A 52 8.48 -4.07 -20.84
CA GLU A 52 8.96 -3.13 -19.84
C GLU A 52 8.68 -1.68 -20.31
N ASN A 53 9.10 -1.34 -21.56
CA ASN A 53 8.74 -0.08 -22.20
C ASN A 53 7.44 -0.24 -22.99
N ARG A 54 6.34 0.19 -22.40
CA ARG A 54 5.00 0.07 -22.98
C ARG A 54 4.76 1.02 -24.17
N VAL A 55 5.50 2.13 -24.25
CA VAL A 55 5.37 3.11 -25.33
C VAL A 55 5.98 2.58 -26.61
N THR A 56 7.23 2.13 -26.54
CA THR A 56 7.94 1.64 -27.71
C THR A 56 7.56 0.22 -28.10
N LYS A 57 7.10 -0.57 -27.11
CA LYS A 57 6.82 -2.04 -27.26
C LYS A 57 8.00 -2.78 -27.89
N LYS A 58 9.21 -2.41 -27.50
CA LYS A 58 10.49 -2.99 -27.96
C LYS A 58 11.41 -3.26 -26.77
N GLY A 59 12.39 -4.14 -26.98
CA GLY A 59 13.39 -4.49 -25.96
C GLY A 59 12.87 -5.47 -24.93
N ARG A 60 13.21 -5.21 -23.65
CA ARG A 60 12.95 -6.13 -22.54
C ARG A 60 11.46 -6.39 -22.33
N ARG A 61 11.14 -7.65 -22.07
CA ARG A 61 9.85 -8.10 -21.56
C ARG A 61 10.03 -8.52 -20.12
N ILE A 62 9.03 -8.25 -19.30
CA ILE A 62 8.97 -8.66 -17.90
C ILE A 62 7.76 -9.55 -17.68
N SER A 63 7.89 -10.50 -16.77
CA SER A 63 6.83 -11.46 -16.44
C SER A 63 6.13 -11.00 -15.17
N LEU A 64 4.80 -10.85 -15.22
CA LEU A 64 3.97 -10.51 -14.07
C LEU A 64 3.45 -11.79 -13.43
N ASN A 65 3.63 -11.93 -12.13
CA ASN A 65 3.17 -13.08 -11.36
C ASN A 65 1.71 -12.90 -10.96
N ILE A 66 0.91 -13.94 -11.12
CA ILE A 66 -0.54 -13.93 -10.95
C ILE A 66 -0.97 -15.11 -10.10
N LEU A 67 -1.82 -14.82 -9.10
CA LEU A 67 -2.52 -15.79 -8.29
C LEU A 67 -4.02 -15.51 -8.36
N VAL A 68 -4.80 -16.49 -8.72
CA VAL A 68 -6.27 -16.46 -8.67
C VAL A 68 -6.75 -17.50 -7.66
N LEU A 69 -7.54 -17.07 -6.70
CA LEU A 69 -8.28 -17.95 -5.81
C LEU A 69 -9.72 -18.00 -6.33
N PRO A 70 -10.15 -19.10 -6.97
CA PRO A 70 -11.48 -19.21 -7.54
C PRO A 70 -12.57 -19.02 -6.49
N ALA A 71 -13.73 -18.52 -6.91
CA ALA A 71 -14.93 -18.49 -6.10
C ALA A 71 -15.27 -19.89 -5.56
N THR A 72 -15.77 -19.95 -4.33
CA THR A 72 -16.01 -21.23 -3.62
C THR A 72 -17.47 -21.64 -3.57
N GLY A 73 -18.41 -20.73 -3.85
CA GLY A 73 -19.84 -21.00 -3.87
C GLY A 73 -20.35 -21.46 -5.25
N ASP A 74 -21.58 -21.92 -5.29
CA ASP A 74 -22.20 -22.46 -6.51
C ASP A 74 -22.45 -21.39 -7.59
N LYS A 75 -22.68 -20.14 -7.16
CA LYS A 75 -22.91 -19.01 -8.07
C LYS A 75 -21.68 -18.11 -8.13
N ARG A 76 -20.95 -18.18 -9.25
CA ARG A 76 -19.81 -17.32 -9.53
C ARG A 76 -20.24 -16.08 -10.31
N GLU A 77 -19.88 -14.91 -9.81
CA GLU A 77 -20.04 -13.63 -10.51
C GLU A 77 -18.88 -13.40 -11.50
N PRO A 78 -19.10 -12.66 -12.59
CA PRO A 78 -18.10 -12.49 -13.64
C PRO A 78 -16.98 -11.51 -13.28
N ASP A 79 -17.19 -10.65 -12.28
CA ASP A 79 -16.26 -9.59 -11.88
C ASP A 79 -15.39 -10.07 -10.70
N PRO A 80 -14.07 -10.25 -10.84
CA PRO A 80 -13.21 -10.65 -9.73
C PRO A 80 -13.07 -9.53 -8.71
N PHE A 81 -12.64 -9.88 -7.49
CA PHE A 81 -12.21 -8.96 -6.46
C PHE A 81 -10.67 -8.90 -6.47
N VAL A 82 -10.10 -7.74 -6.80
CA VAL A 82 -8.67 -7.55 -7.07
C VAL A 82 -8.02 -6.79 -5.95
N TYR A 83 -6.93 -7.32 -5.40
CA TYR A 83 -6.14 -6.69 -4.37
C TYR A 83 -4.96 -5.91 -4.94
N PHE A 84 -4.87 -4.62 -4.60
CA PHE A 84 -3.70 -3.77 -4.82
C PHE A 84 -2.91 -3.62 -3.51
N ALA A 85 -1.71 -4.16 -3.49
CA ALA A 85 -0.83 -4.14 -2.32
C ALA A 85 -0.30 -2.74 -2.01
N GLY A 86 0.09 -2.54 -0.77
CA GLY A 86 0.63 -1.28 -0.24
C GLY A 86 2.12 -1.06 -0.53
N GLY A 87 2.75 -0.27 0.29
CA GLY A 87 4.16 0.10 0.23
C GLY A 87 4.38 1.55 -0.21
N PRO A 88 4.74 1.85 -1.48
CA PRO A 88 4.91 0.97 -2.65
C PRO A 88 5.99 -0.09 -2.48
N GLY A 89 5.88 -1.19 -3.21
CA GLY A 89 6.88 -2.25 -3.24
C GLY A 89 6.42 -3.60 -2.67
N SER A 90 5.28 -3.68 -1.97
CA SER A 90 4.75 -4.97 -1.48
C SER A 90 4.21 -5.82 -2.63
N ALA A 91 4.35 -7.13 -2.49
CA ALA A 91 3.87 -8.11 -3.46
C ALA A 91 2.46 -8.61 -3.09
N ALA A 92 1.51 -8.45 -3.99
CA ALA A 92 0.12 -8.85 -3.73
C ALA A 92 -0.02 -10.36 -3.47
N THR A 93 0.77 -11.19 -4.17
CA THR A 93 0.72 -12.65 -3.99
C THR A 93 1.33 -13.11 -2.67
N GLU A 94 2.27 -12.37 -2.10
CA GLU A 94 2.84 -12.63 -0.76
C GLU A 94 1.88 -12.24 0.35
N ASP A 95 1.14 -11.14 0.17
CA ASP A 95 0.10 -10.70 1.10
C ASP A 95 -1.12 -11.63 1.11
N ALA A 96 -1.32 -12.45 0.07
CA ALA A 96 -2.55 -13.19 -0.17
C ALA A 96 -2.95 -14.11 1.00
N SER A 97 -2.00 -14.71 1.72
CA SER A 97 -2.28 -15.58 2.87
C SER A 97 -2.92 -14.83 4.06
N GLY A 98 -2.57 -13.54 4.22
CA GLY A 98 -3.16 -12.66 5.24
C GLY A 98 -4.45 -11.97 4.78
N ILE A 99 -4.55 -11.69 3.47
CA ILE A 99 -5.65 -10.91 2.89
C ILE A 99 -6.86 -11.79 2.52
N ALA A 100 -6.63 -12.97 1.93
CA ALA A 100 -7.72 -13.83 1.45
C ALA A 100 -8.72 -14.25 2.54
N PRO A 101 -8.31 -14.57 3.80
CA PRO A 101 -9.24 -14.89 4.86
C PRO A 101 -10.21 -13.75 5.20
N LEU A 102 -9.78 -12.49 5.09
CA LEU A 102 -10.62 -11.32 5.35
C LEU A 102 -11.79 -11.23 4.35
N PHE A 103 -11.61 -11.77 3.16
CA PHE A 103 -12.58 -11.72 2.07
C PHE A 103 -13.21 -13.08 1.75
N ALA A 104 -13.22 -14.01 2.70
CA ALA A 104 -13.81 -15.33 2.51
C ALA A 104 -15.27 -15.26 2.05
N LYS A 105 -16.07 -14.33 2.57
CA LYS A 105 -17.45 -14.11 2.15
C LYS A 105 -17.59 -13.55 0.72
N ILE A 106 -16.69 -12.66 0.33
CA ILE A 106 -16.65 -12.16 -1.06
C ILE A 106 -16.22 -13.29 -1.98
N ARG A 107 -15.26 -14.14 -1.57
CA ARG A 107 -14.81 -15.31 -2.32
C ARG A 107 -15.91 -16.37 -2.54
N GLU A 108 -16.97 -16.38 -1.77
CA GLU A 108 -18.09 -17.27 -2.08
C GLU A 108 -18.64 -17.03 -3.49
N HIS A 109 -18.58 -15.79 -4.00
CA HIS A 109 -19.17 -15.41 -5.28
C HIS A 109 -18.17 -14.84 -6.30
N HIS A 110 -17.06 -14.27 -5.87
CA HIS A 110 -16.07 -13.61 -6.72
C HIS A 110 -14.72 -14.31 -6.63
N ASP A 111 -14.04 -14.48 -7.75
CA ASP A 111 -12.62 -14.83 -7.70
C ASP A 111 -11.85 -13.76 -6.97
N LEU A 112 -10.86 -14.15 -6.14
CA LEU A 112 -9.88 -13.19 -5.62
C LEU A 112 -8.67 -13.20 -6.54
N LEU A 113 -8.29 -12.02 -7.05
CA LEU A 113 -7.16 -11.85 -7.97
C LEU A 113 -6.05 -11.05 -7.28
N PHE A 114 -4.86 -11.66 -7.28
CA PHE A 114 -3.62 -11.06 -6.80
C PHE A 114 -2.61 -11.03 -7.95
N VAL A 115 -2.09 -9.85 -8.24
CA VAL A 115 -1.05 -9.66 -9.25
C VAL A 115 0.07 -8.85 -8.63
N ASP A 116 1.28 -9.38 -8.61
CA ASP A 116 2.43 -8.61 -8.22
C ASP A 116 2.65 -7.50 -9.27
N GLN A 117 2.65 -6.26 -8.84
CA GLN A 117 2.96 -5.14 -9.74
C GLN A 117 4.40 -5.28 -10.23
N ARG A 118 4.71 -4.71 -11.42
CA ARG A 118 6.09 -4.65 -11.89
C ARG A 118 7.03 -4.13 -10.82
N GLY A 119 8.17 -4.76 -10.66
CA GLY A 119 9.17 -4.37 -9.66
C GLY A 119 8.94 -4.98 -8.27
N THR A 120 7.91 -5.81 -8.07
CA THR A 120 7.58 -6.41 -6.77
C THR A 120 7.51 -7.94 -6.84
N GLY A 121 7.74 -8.61 -5.72
CA GLY A 121 7.55 -10.05 -5.56
C GLY A 121 8.23 -10.88 -6.65
N LYS A 122 7.44 -11.61 -7.46
CA LYS A 122 7.95 -12.38 -8.59
C LYS A 122 7.75 -11.68 -9.94
N SER A 123 7.36 -10.41 -9.93
CA SER A 123 7.14 -9.59 -11.12
C SER A 123 8.35 -8.69 -11.41
N HIS A 124 9.50 -9.31 -11.68
CA HIS A 124 10.76 -8.62 -11.96
C HIS A 124 11.20 -7.68 -10.81
N PRO A 125 11.46 -8.22 -9.61
CA PRO A 125 11.65 -7.45 -8.40
C PRO A 125 12.84 -6.50 -8.45
N LEU A 126 12.67 -5.30 -7.89
CA LEU A 126 13.70 -4.29 -7.73
C LEU A 126 14.22 -4.30 -6.27
N ASP A 127 14.75 -5.43 -5.84
CA ASP A 127 15.22 -5.62 -4.47
C ASP A 127 16.63 -5.10 -4.27
N CYS A 128 16.81 -4.38 -3.15
CA CYS A 128 18.10 -3.90 -2.66
C CYS A 128 18.40 -4.52 -1.30
N ALA A 129 19.62 -4.99 -1.08
CA ALA A 129 20.09 -5.44 0.22
C ALA A 129 20.60 -4.22 1.02
N PHE A 130 19.73 -3.61 1.84
CA PHE A 130 20.09 -2.45 2.64
C PHE A 130 20.55 -2.78 4.06
N PHE A 131 20.43 -4.03 4.48
CA PHE A 131 20.74 -4.43 5.86
C PHE A 131 21.46 -5.77 5.88
N ASP A 132 22.44 -5.87 6.79
CA ASP A 132 23.15 -7.14 7.04
C ASP A 132 22.39 -7.94 8.11
N PRO A 133 21.86 -9.13 7.81
CA PRO A 133 21.18 -9.98 8.79
C PRO A 133 22.06 -10.42 9.96
N ASN A 134 23.38 -10.38 9.82
CA ASN A 134 24.35 -10.72 10.85
C ASN A 134 24.72 -9.54 11.75
N ASP A 135 24.43 -8.30 11.33
CA ASP A 135 24.66 -7.09 12.11
C ASP A 135 23.33 -6.43 12.51
N LEU A 136 22.91 -6.57 13.77
CA LEU A 136 21.69 -5.93 14.27
C LEU A 136 21.75 -4.40 14.24
N GLN A 137 22.96 -3.80 14.33
CA GLN A 137 23.10 -2.36 14.26
C GLN A 137 22.74 -1.82 12.86
N SER A 138 22.92 -2.61 11.79
CA SER A 138 22.54 -2.20 10.44
C SER A 138 21.05 -1.87 10.34
N TYR A 139 20.19 -2.61 11.06
CA TYR A 139 18.74 -2.35 11.13
C TYR A 139 18.39 -1.09 11.90
N LEU A 140 19.28 -0.56 12.73
CA LEU A 140 19.11 0.66 13.50
C LEU A 140 19.87 1.86 12.91
N GLY A 141 20.14 1.80 11.60
CA GLY A 141 20.74 2.87 10.81
C GLY A 141 19.71 3.70 10.02
N TYR A 142 20.17 4.37 8.97
CA TYR A 142 19.32 5.10 8.01
C TYR A 142 18.29 4.17 7.38
N PHE A 143 17.15 4.75 7.01
CA PHE A 143 16.11 4.00 6.29
C PHE A 143 16.61 3.59 4.89
N PHE A 144 17.33 4.49 4.23
CA PHE A 144 18.04 4.25 2.98
C PHE A 144 19.52 4.53 3.20
N PRO A 145 20.35 3.51 3.53
CA PRO A 145 21.78 3.70 3.65
C PRO A 145 22.38 4.09 2.29
N LEU A 146 22.95 5.30 2.18
CA LEU A 146 23.31 5.89 0.88
C LEU A 146 24.36 5.10 0.12
N GLU A 147 25.28 4.44 0.83
CA GLU A 147 26.29 3.57 0.18
C GLU A 147 25.62 2.33 -0.45
N ASP A 148 24.61 1.77 0.21
CA ASP A 148 23.90 0.62 -0.32
C ASP A 148 22.98 1.02 -1.46
N VAL A 149 22.40 2.24 -1.42
CA VAL A 149 21.66 2.82 -2.56
C VAL A 149 22.58 3.00 -3.76
N ARG A 150 23.84 3.51 -3.58
CA ARG A 150 24.83 3.65 -4.65
C ARG A 150 25.26 2.32 -5.24
N LYS A 151 25.36 1.27 -4.45
CA LYS A 151 25.70 -0.09 -4.92
C LYS A 151 24.52 -0.74 -5.65
N CYS A 152 23.33 -0.68 -5.06
CA CYS A 152 22.13 -1.33 -5.60
C CYS A 152 21.70 -0.74 -6.95
N ARG A 153 21.74 0.58 -7.11
CA ARG A 153 21.29 1.24 -8.33
C ARG A 153 21.89 0.65 -9.63
N PRO A 154 23.21 0.57 -9.83
CA PRO A 154 23.78 0.00 -11.07
C PRO A 154 23.45 -1.49 -11.25
N GLU A 155 23.31 -2.26 -10.17
CA GLU A 155 22.90 -3.66 -10.25
C GLU A 155 21.46 -3.81 -10.78
N LEU A 156 20.57 -2.89 -10.39
CA LEU A 156 19.22 -2.86 -10.91
C LEU A 156 19.16 -2.29 -12.34
N GLU A 157 19.91 -1.22 -12.65
CA GLU A 157 19.96 -0.64 -14.00
C GLU A 157 20.47 -1.63 -15.05
N ALA A 158 21.31 -2.60 -14.68
CA ALA A 158 21.77 -3.67 -15.57
C ALA A 158 20.60 -4.57 -16.03
N LYS A 159 19.54 -4.70 -15.24
CA LYS A 159 18.39 -5.59 -15.51
C LYS A 159 17.05 -4.88 -15.69
N ALA A 160 16.95 -3.58 -15.40
CA ALA A 160 15.72 -2.81 -15.47
C ALA A 160 15.97 -1.36 -15.92
N ASP A 161 15.01 -0.73 -16.59
CA ASP A 161 14.95 0.72 -16.72
C ASP A 161 14.11 1.28 -15.57
N LEU A 162 14.78 1.74 -14.51
CA LEU A 162 14.13 2.17 -13.27
C LEU A 162 13.14 3.33 -13.46
N THR A 163 13.21 4.05 -14.59
CA THR A 163 12.27 5.11 -14.94
C THR A 163 10.93 4.59 -15.48
N LEU A 164 10.79 3.28 -15.67
CA LEU A 164 9.59 2.62 -16.17
C LEU A 164 8.79 1.88 -15.06
N TYR A 165 9.11 2.13 -13.78
CA TYR A 165 8.46 1.50 -12.64
C TYR A 165 7.65 2.55 -11.85
N THR A 166 6.58 3.04 -12.50
CA THR A 166 5.63 4.02 -11.96
C THR A 166 4.25 3.40 -11.77
N THR A 167 3.41 4.06 -10.96
CA THR A 167 2.04 3.63 -10.72
C THR A 167 1.23 3.54 -12.02
N ASP A 168 1.29 4.55 -12.88
CA ASP A 168 0.57 4.58 -14.16
C ASP A 168 0.90 3.37 -15.05
N ILE A 169 2.19 3.07 -15.17
CA ILE A 169 2.65 1.95 -16.00
C ILE A 169 2.24 0.60 -15.39
N ALA A 170 2.31 0.46 -14.07
CA ALA A 170 1.84 -0.74 -13.36
C ALA A 170 0.32 -0.95 -13.53
N ILE A 171 -0.45 0.13 -13.60
CA ILE A 171 -1.89 0.05 -13.82
C ILE A 171 -2.24 -0.34 -15.25
N ASP A 172 -1.47 0.11 -16.23
CA ASP A 172 -1.64 -0.36 -17.62
C ASP A 172 -1.33 -1.86 -17.75
N ASP A 173 -0.34 -2.37 -17.02
CA ASP A 173 -0.08 -3.82 -16.92
C ASP A 173 -1.27 -4.56 -16.34
N MET A 174 -1.85 -4.04 -15.26
CA MET A 174 -2.99 -4.64 -14.60
C MET A 174 -4.20 -4.76 -15.54
N ASP A 175 -4.47 -3.73 -16.37
CA ASP A 175 -5.57 -3.82 -17.34
C ASP A 175 -5.31 -4.83 -18.45
N GLU A 176 -4.05 -5.00 -18.87
CA GLU A 176 -3.70 -6.10 -19.82
C GLU A 176 -3.90 -7.49 -19.17
N VAL A 177 -3.52 -7.67 -17.90
CA VAL A 177 -3.77 -8.92 -17.14
C VAL A 177 -5.27 -9.18 -17.03
N ARG A 178 -6.08 -8.17 -16.64
CA ARG A 178 -7.54 -8.28 -16.62
C ARG A 178 -8.09 -8.80 -17.96
N ALA A 179 -7.67 -8.17 -19.05
CA ALA A 179 -8.13 -8.52 -20.40
C ALA A 179 -7.68 -9.94 -20.81
N ALA A 180 -6.44 -10.33 -20.49
CA ALA A 180 -5.89 -11.64 -20.78
C ALA A 180 -6.61 -12.77 -20.01
N LEU A 181 -7.07 -12.49 -18.78
CA LEU A 181 -7.88 -13.40 -17.97
C LEU A 181 -9.35 -13.46 -18.44
N GLY A 182 -9.78 -12.53 -19.31
CA GLY A 182 -11.13 -12.46 -19.86
C GLY A 182 -12.16 -11.77 -18.98
N TYR A 183 -11.72 -11.03 -17.95
CA TYR A 183 -12.63 -10.25 -17.10
C TYR A 183 -13.02 -8.93 -17.80
N GLU A 184 -14.31 -8.63 -17.84
CA GLU A 184 -14.79 -7.36 -18.40
C GLU A 184 -14.59 -6.21 -17.42
N ARG A 185 -14.98 -6.41 -16.16
CA ARG A 185 -14.86 -5.45 -15.05
C ARG A 185 -14.27 -6.12 -13.83
N MET A 186 -13.87 -5.31 -12.87
CA MET A 186 -13.30 -5.77 -11.59
C MET A 186 -13.91 -4.98 -10.42
N ASN A 187 -13.94 -5.62 -9.24
CA ASN A 187 -14.11 -4.96 -7.97
C ASN A 187 -12.72 -4.72 -7.39
N LEU A 188 -12.35 -3.47 -7.14
CA LEU A 188 -11.01 -3.12 -6.68
C LEU A 188 -10.97 -3.05 -5.15
N PHE A 189 -9.90 -3.56 -4.55
CA PHE A 189 -9.56 -3.29 -3.16
C PHE A 189 -8.11 -2.84 -3.09
N GLY A 190 -7.88 -1.62 -2.62
CA GLY A 190 -6.56 -1.06 -2.38
C GLY A 190 -6.32 -0.82 -0.89
N ALA A 191 -5.12 -1.14 -0.40
CA ALA A 191 -4.69 -0.82 0.95
C ALA A 191 -3.45 0.09 0.92
N SER A 192 -3.44 1.19 1.69
CA SER A 192 -2.30 2.13 1.74
C SER A 192 -1.94 2.68 0.34
N TYR A 193 -0.69 2.58 -0.11
CA TYR A 193 -0.30 2.89 -1.50
C TYR A 193 -1.18 2.17 -2.53
N GLY A 194 -1.66 0.96 -2.25
CA GLY A 194 -2.58 0.25 -3.13
C GLY A 194 -3.87 1.01 -3.41
N THR A 195 -4.27 1.95 -2.56
CA THR A 195 -5.40 2.86 -2.82
C THR A 195 -5.06 3.87 -3.91
N ARG A 196 -3.80 4.36 -3.98
CA ARG A 196 -3.31 5.19 -5.10
C ARG A 196 -3.36 4.41 -6.40
N ALA A 197 -2.90 3.15 -6.38
CA ALA A 197 -2.99 2.28 -7.56
C ALA A 197 -4.44 2.05 -8.00
N ALA A 198 -5.36 1.76 -7.06
CA ALA A 198 -6.80 1.61 -7.35
C ALA A 198 -7.44 2.90 -7.88
N LEU A 199 -7.11 4.06 -7.29
CA LEU A 199 -7.57 5.38 -7.75
C LEU A 199 -7.02 5.70 -9.14
N THR A 200 -5.76 5.39 -9.42
CA THR A 200 -5.16 5.54 -10.75
C THR A 200 -5.86 4.63 -11.77
N TYR A 201 -6.19 3.38 -11.37
CA TYR A 201 -6.97 2.49 -12.23
C TYR A 201 -8.36 3.06 -12.50
N LEU A 202 -9.02 3.62 -11.50
CA LEU A 202 -10.32 4.26 -11.61
C LEU A 202 -10.28 5.50 -12.56
N LYS A 203 -9.19 6.31 -12.50
CA LYS A 203 -8.97 7.44 -13.43
C LYS A 203 -8.79 6.97 -14.87
N ARG A 204 -7.95 5.94 -15.09
CA ARG A 204 -7.56 5.48 -16.44
C ARG A 204 -8.58 4.56 -17.11
N TYR A 205 -9.24 3.70 -16.34
CA TYR A 205 -10.12 2.63 -16.82
C TYR A 205 -11.49 2.60 -16.11
N PRO A 206 -12.22 3.73 -15.97
CA PRO A 206 -13.45 3.79 -15.16
C PRO A 206 -14.53 2.79 -15.62
N LYS A 207 -14.61 2.49 -16.92
CA LYS A 207 -15.56 1.52 -17.48
C LYS A 207 -15.23 0.06 -17.15
N ARG A 208 -14.04 -0.21 -16.63
CA ARG A 208 -13.55 -1.54 -16.22
C ARG A 208 -13.68 -1.78 -14.72
N VAL A 209 -14.21 -0.81 -13.99
CA VAL A 209 -14.44 -0.90 -12.54
C VAL A 209 -15.93 -1.05 -12.26
N ARG A 210 -16.28 -2.04 -11.44
CA ARG A 210 -17.65 -2.20 -10.92
C ARG A 210 -17.81 -1.49 -9.58
N THR A 211 -16.88 -1.73 -8.65
CA THR A 211 -16.79 -1.07 -7.34
C THR A 211 -15.34 -0.86 -6.96
N ALA A 212 -15.05 0.07 -6.04
CA ALA A 212 -13.74 0.21 -5.43
C ALA A 212 -13.86 0.37 -3.90
N ALA A 213 -13.09 -0.39 -3.14
CA ALA A 213 -12.94 -0.25 -1.71
C ALA A 213 -11.50 0.19 -1.40
N LEU A 214 -11.35 1.26 -0.61
CA LEU A 214 -10.08 1.92 -0.35
C LEU A 214 -9.83 1.97 1.16
N GLN A 215 -8.82 1.26 1.66
CA GLN A 215 -8.46 1.27 3.07
C GLN A 215 -7.16 2.06 3.30
N GLY A 216 -7.23 3.08 4.15
CA GLY A 216 -6.06 3.92 4.42
C GLY A 216 -5.63 4.69 3.17
N VAL A 217 -6.44 5.66 2.75
CA VAL A 217 -6.33 6.31 1.44
C VAL A 217 -5.09 7.19 1.32
N SER A 218 -4.26 6.88 0.31
CA SER A 218 -3.12 7.69 -0.12
C SER A 218 -3.39 8.18 -1.55
N PRO A 219 -4.11 9.29 -1.73
CA PRO A 219 -4.40 9.81 -3.06
C PRO A 219 -3.13 10.35 -3.73
N PRO A 220 -3.10 10.53 -5.07
CA PRO A 220 -1.92 11.02 -5.78
C PRO A 220 -1.39 12.37 -5.29
N ASN A 221 -2.24 13.22 -4.71
CA ASN A 221 -1.88 14.52 -4.13
C ASN A 221 -1.53 14.49 -2.62
N SER A 222 -1.30 13.31 -2.06
CA SER A 222 -0.71 13.13 -0.72
C SER A 222 0.72 12.59 -0.92
N TYR A 223 1.72 13.42 -0.64
CA TYR A 223 3.11 13.13 -1.01
C TYR A 223 3.89 12.52 0.15
N MET A 224 4.22 11.25 0.02
CA MET A 224 5.01 10.53 1.03
C MET A 224 6.48 11.00 1.01
N PRO A 225 7.13 11.22 2.16
CA PRO A 225 6.64 11.11 3.54
C PRO A 225 6.34 12.47 4.21
N SER A 226 5.94 13.52 3.46
CA SER A 226 5.85 14.90 3.96
C SER A 226 4.79 15.09 5.05
N ASP A 227 3.68 14.35 4.97
CA ASP A 227 2.55 14.44 5.90
C ASP A 227 2.65 13.45 7.09
N PHE A 228 3.62 12.55 7.07
CA PHE A 228 3.83 11.57 8.15
C PHE A 228 4.03 12.23 9.53
N PRO A 229 4.79 13.32 9.69
CA PRO A 229 4.98 13.92 11.01
C PRO A 229 3.68 14.33 11.68
N GLN A 230 2.79 15.02 10.98
CA GLN A 230 1.51 15.49 11.51
C GLN A 230 0.54 14.34 11.79
N GLY A 231 0.45 13.36 10.87
CA GLY A 231 -0.39 12.18 11.04
C GLY A 231 0.02 11.36 12.26
N ASN A 232 1.33 11.20 12.46
CA ASN A 232 1.88 10.46 13.60
C ASN A 232 1.71 11.20 14.92
N GLU A 233 1.91 12.53 14.96
CA GLU A 233 1.68 13.33 16.16
C GLU A 233 0.21 13.22 16.60
N ARG A 234 -0.73 13.35 15.65
CA ARG A 234 -2.16 13.18 15.90
C ARG A 234 -2.49 11.78 16.45
N ALA A 235 -1.93 10.73 15.83
CA ALA A 235 -2.18 9.36 16.24
C ALA A 235 -1.61 9.05 17.64
N LEU A 236 -0.39 9.50 17.93
CA LEU A 236 0.22 9.36 19.25
C LEU A 236 -0.62 10.07 20.30
N HIS A 237 -0.97 11.34 20.05
CA HIS A 237 -1.80 12.13 20.96
C HIS A 237 -3.15 11.42 21.23
N GLY A 238 -3.79 10.86 20.18
CA GLY A 238 -5.03 10.11 20.31
C GLY A 238 -4.89 8.90 21.23
N VAL A 239 -3.89 8.05 20.99
CA VAL A 239 -3.63 6.85 21.80
C VAL A 239 -3.31 7.20 23.26
N LEU A 240 -2.50 8.26 23.51
CA LEU A 240 -2.21 8.70 24.86
C LEU A 240 -3.44 9.31 25.56
N SER A 241 -4.32 9.99 24.81
CA SER A 241 -5.58 10.52 25.35
C SER A 241 -6.56 9.41 25.70
N GLU A 242 -6.65 8.34 24.88
CA GLU A 242 -7.44 7.16 25.20
C GLU A 242 -6.91 6.46 26.46
N CYS A 243 -5.59 6.34 26.64
CA CYS A 243 -4.99 5.81 27.86
C CYS A 243 -5.32 6.68 29.08
N ALA A 244 -5.26 8.00 28.97
CA ALA A 244 -5.61 8.90 30.05
C ALA A 244 -7.11 8.83 30.43
N ALA A 245 -7.98 8.45 29.52
CA ALA A 245 -9.41 8.23 29.75
C ALA A 245 -9.73 6.83 30.28
N ASP A 246 -8.84 5.85 30.11
CA ASP A 246 -8.96 4.50 30.66
C ASP A 246 -8.43 4.46 32.09
N GLU A 247 -9.30 4.11 33.06
CA GLU A 247 -8.97 4.16 34.49
C GLU A 247 -7.71 3.35 34.84
N ALA A 248 -7.59 2.11 34.30
CA ALA A 248 -6.46 1.22 34.56
C ALA A 248 -5.17 1.72 33.91
N CYS A 249 -5.25 2.23 32.68
CA CYS A 249 -4.07 2.77 31.97
C CYS A 249 -3.59 4.07 32.63
N ASN A 250 -4.50 4.99 32.97
CA ASN A 250 -4.16 6.24 33.63
C ASN A 250 -3.56 6.02 35.04
N ALA A 251 -4.08 5.05 35.79
CA ALA A 251 -3.50 4.70 37.09
C ALA A 251 -2.09 4.10 36.97
N ALA A 252 -1.83 3.30 35.91
CA ALA A 252 -0.53 2.73 35.66
C ALA A 252 0.50 3.73 35.10
N PHE A 253 0.05 4.69 34.27
CA PHE A 253 0.92 5.62 33.53
C PHE A 253 0.40 7.07 33.59
N PRO A 254 0.36 7.73 34.77
CA PRO A 254 -0.29 9.04 34.93
C PRO A 254 0.45 10.21 34.25
N ASN A 255 1.71 10.03 33.85
CA ASN A 255 2.58 11.12 33.37
C ASN A 255 3.08 10.91 31.92
N LEU A 256 2.38 10.12 31.11
CA LEU A 256 2.85 9.72 29.77
C LEU A 256 3.24 10.88 28.85
N LYS A 257 2.53 12.00 28.91
CA LYS A 257 2.82 13.17 28.07
C LYS A 257 4.20 13.77 28.39
N GLU A 258 4.50 13.91 29.65
CA GLU A 258 5.80 14.42 30.14
C GLU A 258 6.90 13.39 29.95
N GLU A 259 6.61 12.11 30.16
CA GLU A 259 7.53 11.01 29.89
C GLU A 259 7.93 10.95 28.41
N THR A 260 6.98 11.10 27.49
CA THR A 260 7.24 11.14 26.04
C THR A 260 8.19 12.31 25.69
N LYS A 261 7.94 13.51 26.22
CA LYS A 261 8.80 14.68 25.99
C LYS A 261 10.20 14.47 26.55
N SER A 262 10.29 13.96 27.76
CA SER A 262 11.56 13.71 28.46
C SER A 262 12.39 12.65 27.74
N LEU A 263 11.76 11.57 27.29
CA LEU A 263 12.37 10.51 26.49
C LEU A 263 13.01 11.05 25.20
N LEU A 264 12.25 11.83 24.43
CA LEU A 264 12.76 12.40 23.18
C LEU A 264 13.87 13.44 23.44
N ALA A 265 13.74 14.28 24.47
CA ALA A 265 14.76 15.25 24.86
C ALA A 265 16.06 14.57 25.33
N GLN A 266 15.96 13.42 26.02
CA GLN A 266 17.13 12.61 26.39
C GLN A 266 17.86 12.10 25.14
N LEU A 267 17.13 11.54 24.17
CA LEU A 267 17.70 10.97 22.95
C LEU A 267 18.29 12.01 21.99
N VAL A 268 17.90 13.28 22.09
CA VAL A 268 18.55 14.40 21.38
C VAL A 268 20.00 14.60 21.84
N LYS A 269 20.33 14.28 23.12
CA LYS A 269 21.70 14.40 23.65
C LYS A 269 22.67 13.37 23.07
N GLY A 270 22.16 12.31 22.47
CA GLY A 270 22.92 11.25 21.82
C GLY A 270 22.20 9.90 21.88
N PRO A 271 22.65 8.93 21.08
CA PRO A 271 22.08 7.59 21.09
C PRO A 271 22.37 6.87 22.41
N VAL A 272 21.42 6.02 22.82
CA VAL A 272 21.56 5.19 24.04
C VAL A 272 22.06 3.81 23.63
N GLU A 273 23.06 3.26 24.35
CA GLU A 273 23.50 1.89 24.20
C GLU A 273 22.50 0.97 24.92
N VAL A 274 21.99 -0.03 24.21
CA VAL A 274 21.00 -0.98 24.72
C VAL A 274 21.46 -2.40 24.42
N GLU A 275 21.41 -3.26 25.43
CA GLU A 275 21.71 -4.68 25.26
C GLU A 275 20.42 -5.46 24.94
N VAL A 276 20.35 -6.03 23.75
CA VAL A 276 19.19 -6.79 23.26
C VAL A 276 19.56 -8.25 22.99
N LYS A 277 18.59 -9.14 23.06
CA LYS A 277 18.76 -10.54 22.71
C LYS A 277 18.82 -10.70 21.19
N ARG A 278 19.81 -11.42 20.68
CA ARG A 278 19.84 -11.80 19.27
C ARG A 278 18.69 -12.78 18.96
N PRO A 279 17.90 -12.56 17.90
CA PRO A 279 16.85 -13.50 17.51
C PRO A 279 17.39 -14.91 17.29
N ASN A 280 16.63 -15.90 17.74
CA ASN A 280 16.95 -17.31 17.63
C ASN A 280 18.30 -17.74 18.30
N SER A 281 18.80 -16.92 19.23
CA SER A 281 20.01 -17.18 20.01
C SER A 281 19.81 -16.74 21.47
N ASN A 282 20.66 -17.22 22.37
CA ASN A 282 20.72 -16.68 23.72
C ASN A 282 21.74 -15.55 23.87
N ASP A 283 22.46 -15.22 22.81
CA ASP A 283 23.46 -14.18 22.82
C ASP A 283 22.83 -12.79 22.99
N ARG A 284 23.50 -11.94 23.75
CA ARG A 284 23.15 -10.54 23.91
C ARG A 284 24.11 -9.68 23.08
N VAL A 285 23.55 -8.67 22.43
CA VAL A 285 24.30 -7.77 21.56
C VAL A 285 24.00 -6.34 21.97
N LYS A 286 25.03 -5.52 22.10
CA LYS A 286 24.91 -4.10 22.33
C LYS A 286 24.63 -3.38 21.01
N VAL A 287 23.59 -2.56 20.99
CA VAL A 287 23.18 -1.72 19.87
C VAL A 287 22.95 -0.29 20.33
N LYS A 288 23.01 0.67 19.43
CA LYS A 288 22.75 2.08 19.71
C LYS A 288 21.39 2.48 19.15
N LEU A 289 20.50 2.92 20.01
CA LEU A 289 19.18 3.47 19.66
C LEU A 289 19.29 5.00 19.58
N SER A 290 19.11 5.55 18.37
CA SER A 290 19.04 7.01 18.17
C SER A 290 17.63 7.54 18.40
N ARG A 291 17.53 8.87 18.52
CA ARG A 291 16.24 9.57 18.64
C ARG A 291 15.32 9.25 17.45
N ASP A 292 15.84 9.27 16.24
CA ASP A 292 15.06 9.03 15.03
C ASP A 292 14.51 7.60 14.97
N LEU A 293 15.31 6.63 15.41
CA LEU A 293 14.88 5.21 15.48
C LEU A 293 13.87 4.96 16.61
N ALA A 294 13.99 5.64 17.73
CA ALA A 294 12.99 5.58 18.80
C ALA A 294 11.64 6.17 18.34
N ALA A 295 11.67 7.31 17.65
CA ALA A 295 10.49 7.91 17.05
C ALA A 295 9.86 6.98 15.98
N GLU A 296 10.69 6.36 15.14
CA GLU A 296 10.23 5.39 14.14
C GLU A 296 9.60 4.14 14.76
N ALA A 297 10.14 3.65 15.88
CA ALA A 297 9.57 2.52 16.60
C ALA A 297 8.15 2.86 17.13
N ILE A 298 7.99 4.03 17.74
CA ILE A 298 6.68 4.53 18.21
C ILE A 298 5.73 4.65 17.00
N ARG A 299 6.18 5.30 15.91
CA ARG A 299 5.41 5.42 14.67
C ARG A 299 4.89 4.06 14.17
N TYR A 300 5.76 3.07 14.12
CA TYR A 300 5.38 1.73 13.65
C TYR A 300 4.39 1.04 14.58
N MET A 301 4.55 1.19 15.89
CA MET A 301 3.57 0.65 16.84
C MET A 301 2.17 1.26 16.63
N LEU A 302 2.09 2.50 16.18
CA LEU A 302 0.83 3.17 15.85
C LEU A 302 0.16 2.65 14.56
N TYR A 303 0.82 1.80 13.75
CA TYR A 303 0.21 1.21 12.54
C TYR A 303 -0.87 0.18 12.81
N ASN A 304 -0.86 -0.43 13.98
CA ASN A 304 -1.77 -1.52 14.30
C ASN A 304 -2.38 -1.29 15.69
N PRO A 305 -3.70 -1.48 15.88
CA PRO A 305 -4.36 -1.22 17.16
C PRO A 305 -3.81 -2.04 18.33
N VAL A 306 -3.39 -3.29 18.09
CA VAL A 306 -2.80 -4.16 19.12
C VAL A 306 -1.43 -3.66 19.56
N ALA A 307 -0.59 -3.23 18.61
CA ALA A 307 0.71 -2.64 18.92
C ALA A 307 0.57 -1.25 19.57
N ALA A 308 -0.40 -0.45 19.11
CA ALA A 308 -0.71 0.87 19.70
C ALA A 308 -1.13 0.78 21.16
N ALA A 309 -1.84 -0.30 21.57
CA ALA A 309 -2.19 -0.54 22.97
C ALA A 309 -0.97 -0.77 23.89
N ARG A 310 0.21 -1.01 23.34
CA ARG A 310 1.48 -1.17 24.08
C ARG A 310 2.30 0.11 24.17
N VAL A 311 1.96 1.13 23.39
CA VAL A 311 2.73 2.40 23.33
C VAL A 311 2.87 3.04 24.70
N PRO A 312 1.83 3.15 25.54
CA PRO A 312 1.94 3.71 26.90
C PRO A 312 3.01 3.00 27.76
N LEU A 313 2.96 1.69 27.82
CA LEU A 313 3.91 0.87 28.58
C LEU A 313 5.35 1.06 28.06
N VAL A 314 5.55 1.04 26.75
CA VAL A 314 6.89 1.14 26.13
C VAL A 314 7.50 2.52 26.38
N ILE A 315 6.70 3.60 26.28
CA ILE A 315 7.15 4.97 26.60
C ILE A 315 7.51 5.07 28.09
N HIS A 316 6.65 4.58 28.97
CA HIS A 316 6.89 4.61 30.42
C HIS A 316 8.19 3.93 30.82
N LEU A 317 8.41 2.70 30.32
CA LEU A 317 9.64 1.95 30.60
C LEU A 317 10.89 2.64 30.05
N ALA A 318 10.82 3.18 28.83
CA ALA A 318 11.94 3.90 28.23
C ALA A 318 12.26 5.20 29.01
N ALA A 319 11.25 5.93 29.49
CA ALA A 319 11.42 7.11 30.35
C ALA A 319 12.09 6.77 31.71
N GLN A 320 11.91 5.55 32.21
CA GLN A 320 12.58 5.01 33.39
C GLN A 320 13.97 4.43 33.09
N GLY A 321 14.48 4.53 31.85
CA GLY A 321 15.80 4.01 31.45
C GLY A 321 15.80 2.60 30.88
N ASN A 322 14.66 1.90 30.84
CA ASN A 322 14.55 0.61 30.19
C ASN A 322 14.16 0.74 28.71
N PHE A 323 15.18 0.89 27.84
CA PHE A 323 15.01 1.06 26.41
C PHE A 323 14.85 -0.25 25.63
N VAL A 324 14.92 -1.42 26.29
CA VAL A 324 14.89 -2.73 25.60
C VAL A 324 13.60 -2.89 24.77
N PRO A 325 12.39 -2.68 25.33
CA PRO A 325 11.15 -2.88 24.54
C PRO A 325 11.03 -1.94 23.33
N LEU A 326 11.50 -0.70 23.47
CA LEU A 326 11.49 0.28 22.37
C LEU A 326 12.48 -0.10 21.27
N THR A 327 13.66 -0.61 21.64
CA THR A 327 14.68 -1.08 20.71
C THR A 327 14.23 -2.34 19.97
N GLU A 328 13.58 -3.27 20.67
CA GLU A 328 13.00 -4.46 20.05
C GLU A 328 11.88 -4.12 19.06
N ALA A 329 11.05 -3.12 19.38
CA ALA A 329 10.04 -2.60 18.45
C ALA A 329 10.68 -2.01 17.17
N ALA A 330 11.78 -1.23 17.33
CA ALA A 330 12.53 -0.69 16.19
C ALA A 330 13.12 -1.80 15.31
N LEU A 331 13.77 -2.80 15.92
CA LEU A 331 14.33 -3.95 15.21
C LEU A 331 13.26 -4.78 14.51
N GLY A 332 12.13 -5.03 15.17
CA GLY A 332 10.98 -5.77 14.61
C GLY A 332 10.44 -5.10 13.35
N TYR A 333 10.25 -3.78 13.40
CA TYR A 333 9.81 -3.00 12.25
C TYR A 333 10.76 -3.09 11.06
N ARG A 334 12.05 -2.90 11.31
CA ARG A 334 13.05 -2.91 10.23
C ARG A 334 13.14 -4.29 9.57
N LYS A 335 13.07 -5.36 10.34
CA LYS A 335 13.03 -6.73 9.81
C LYS A 335 11.78 -6.99 8.98
N PHE A 336 10.63 -6.50 9.43
CA PHE A 336 9.40 -6.58 8.66
C PHE A 336 9.56 -5.91 7.29
N LEU A 337 10.08 -4.67 7.23
CA LEU A 337 10.27 -3.95 5.96
C LEU A 337 11.22 -4.67 4.99
N VAL A 338 12.28 -5.28 5.50
CA VAL A 338 13.24 -6.05 4.68
C VAL A 338 12.60 -7.29 4.07
N GLY A 339 11.64 -7.90 4.78
CA GLY A 339 10.99 -9.13 4.35
C GLY A 339 9.75 -8.94 3.46
N THR A 340 9.22 -7.72 3.31
CA THR A 340 7.88 -7.52 2.72
C THR A 340 7.81 -6.54 1.57
N GLY A 341 8.94 -6.01 1.06
CA GLY A 341 8.84 -5.03 -0.01
C GLY A 341 10.13 -4.78 -0.79
N SER A 342 9.98 -4.52 -2.07
CA SER A 342 11.05 -4.15 -2.99
C SER A 342 11.47 -2.68 -2.80
N ASN A 343 12.61 -2.45 -2.17
CA ASN A 343 13.13 -1.11 -1.85
C ASN A 343 13.41 -0.27 -3.10
N GLY A 344 13.88 -0.88 -4.20
CA GLY A 344 14.08 -0.19 -5.47
C GLY A 344 12.77 0.25 -6.11
N MET A 345 11.70 -0.55 -5.98
CA MET A 345 10.36 -0.13 -6.42
C MET A 345 9.84 1.03 -5.57
N TYR A 346 10.02 0.98 -4.24
CA TYR A 346 9.68 2.10 -3.35
C TYR A 346 10.37 3.39 -3.80
N LEU A 347 11.69 3.34 -4.07
CA LEU A 347 12.45 4.51 -4.53
C LEU A 347 11.99 4.97 -5.93
N SER A 348 11.75 4.06 -6.88
CA SER A 348 11.30 4.42 -8.23
C SER A 348 9.98 5.17 -8.21
N VAL A 349 9.01 4.72 -7.40
CA VAL A 349 7.72 5.41 -7.24
C VAL A 349 7.89 6.73 -6.49
N THR A 350 8.43 6.72 -5.27
CA THR A 350 8.39 7.90 -4.41
C THR A 350 9.31 9.02 -4.87
N CYS A 351 10.45 8.70 -5.51
CA CYS A 351 11.33 9.71 -6.10
C CYS A 351 10.73 10.38 -7.33
N ALA A 352 9.82 9.72 -8.04
CA ALA A 352 9.17 10.26 -9.22
C ALA A 352 7.81 10.91 -8.91
N GLU A 353 7.00 10.26 -8.06
CA GLU A 353 5.59 10.59 -7.88
C GLU A 353 5.29 11.43 -6.63
N ASP A 354 6.18 11.43 -5.62
CA ASP A 354 5.96 12.18 -4.38
C ASP A 354 6.94 13.35 -4.23
N LEU A 355 8.22 13.06 -4.21
CA LEU A 355 9.24 14.03 -3.83
C LEU A 355 9.28 15.30 -4.69
N PRO A 356 9.09 15.27 -6.03
CA PRO A 356 9.11 16.47 -6.86
C PRO A 356 7.97 17.46 -6.57
N TRP A 357 6.91 16.99 -5.95
CA TRP A 357 5.71 17.80 -5.64
C TRP A 357 5.77 18.45 -4.26
N ILE A 358 6.68 18.00 -3.38
CA ILE A 358 6.88 18.60 -2.05
C ILE A 358 7.65 19.92 -2.20
N LYS A 359 6.97 21.03 -1.94
CA LYS A 359 7.53 22.37 -2.08
C LYS A 359 8.70 22.59 -1.10
N PRO A 360 9.68 23.43 -1.44
CA PRO A 360 10.76 23.78 -0.53
C PRO A 360 10.22 24.32 0.80
N GLY A 361 10.75 23.81 1.92
CA GLY A 361 10.34 24.20 3.27
C GLY A 361 8.98 23.66 3.74
N GLU A 362 8.20 22.99 2.87
CA GLU A 362 6.89 22.46 3.26
C GLU A 362 7.01 21.27 4.21
N GLY A 363 7.85 20.30 3.89
CA GLY A 363 8.05 19.12 4.73
C GLY A 363 8.66 19.47 6.09
N GLU A 364 9.57 20.44 6.13
CA GLU A 364 10.17 20.94 7.34
C GLU A 364 9.11 21.59 8.24
N ARG A 365 8.21 22.44 7.68
CA ARG A 365 7.08 23.01 8.43
C ARG A 365 6.12 21.94 8.95
N MET A 366 5.85 20.90 8.16
CA MET A 366 5.01 19.78 8.59
C MET A 366 5.65 18.97 9.73
N ALA A 367 6.96 19.01 9.84
CA ALA A 367 7.71 18.32 10.89
C ALA A 367 7.87 19.11 12.18
N GLU A 368 7.61 20.42 12.16
CA GLU A 368 7.75 21.30 13.33
C GLU A 368 6.85 20.82 14.49
N ASN A 369 7.43 20.80 15.69
CA ASN A 369 6.75 20.42 16.92
C ASN A 369 6.13 18.99 16.91
N THR A 370 6.65 18.09 16.07
CA THR A 370 6.23 16.69 16.03
C THR A 370 7.31 15.78 16.63
N PHE A 371 6.88 14.66 17.23
CA PHE A 371 7.84 13.69 17.76
C PHE A 371 8.67 13.02 16.68
N LEU A 372 8.11 12.86 15.48
CA LEU A 372 8.79 12.22 14.35
C LEU A 372 9.89 13.12 13.78
N GLY A 373 9.64 14.45 13.64
CA GLY A 373 10.57 15.36 12.97
C GLY A 373 10.67 15.12 11.46
N ASP A 374 11.67 15.71 10.82
CA ASP A 374 11.86 15.71 9.35
C ASP A 374 12.74 14.58 8.81
N TYR A 375 13.27 13.70 9.69
CA TYR A 375 14.32 12.75 9.30
C TYR A 375 13.92 11.85 8.13
N ARG A 376 12.65 11.44 8.04
CA ARG A 376 12.15 10.60 6.94
C ARG A 376 12.23 11.32 5.59
N LEU A 377 11.81 12.59 5.55
CA LEU A 377 11.86 13.39 4.32
C LEU A 377 13.31 13.69 3.92
N ARG A 378 14.18 14.02 4.89
CA ARG A 378 15.59 14.28 4.64
C ARG A 378 16.29 13.06 4.03
N GLN A 379 16.15 11.88 4.65
CA GLN A 379 16.71 10.64 4.13
C GLN A 379 16.12 10.25 2.76
N GLN A 380 14.83 10.49 2.54
CA GLN A 380 14.19 10.27 1.23
C GLN A 380 14.79 11.18 0.15
N ARG A 381 15.01 12.47 0.45
CA ARG A 381 15.64 13.42 -0.49
C ARG A 381 17.06 13.00 -0.84
N GLU A 382 17.85 12.57 0.14
CA GLU A 382 19.22 12.10 -0.06
C GLU A 382 19.26 10.84 -0.95
N ALA A 383 18.40 9.86 -0.68
CA ALA A 383 18.31 8.65 -1.50
C ALA A 383 17.82 8.95 -2.93
N CYS A 384 16.80 9.80 -3.08
CA CYS A 384 16.25 10.18 -4.38
C CYS A 384 17.21 11.07 -5.20
N ALA A 385 18.18 11.76 -4.58
CA ALA A 385 19.23 12.43 -5.30
C ALA A 385 20.19 11.46 -6.03
N LEU A 386 20.24 10.21 -5.58
CA LEU A 386 21.00 9.12 -6.18
C LEU A 386 20.17 8.24 -7.12
N TRP A 387 18.84 8.38 -7.16
CA TRP A 387 17.94 7.48 -7.89
C TRP A 387 17.42 8.12 -9.18
N PRO A 388 17.31 7.38 -10.30
CA PRO A 388 16.74 7.92 -11.54
C PRO A 388 15.26 8.21 -11.39
N ARG A 389 14.79 9.29 -12.01
CA ARG A 389 13.40 9.73 -11.90
C ARG A 389 12.67 9.54 -13.21
N ALA A 390 11.50 8.90 -13.13
CA ALA A 390 10.55 8.84 -14.22
C ALA A 390 9.96 10.23 -14.54
N ARG A 391 9.51 10.42 -15.77
CA ARG A 391 8.62 11.52 -16.13
C ARG A 391 7.19 11.17 -15.71
N ILE A 392 6.60 12.04 -14.91
CA ILE A 392 5.21 11.92 -14.46
C ILE A 392 4.36 12.92 -15.24
N ALA A 393 3.12 12.52 -15.59
CA ALA A 393 2.18 13.38 -16.29
C ALA A 393 1.87 14.63 -15.45
N PRO A 394 1.68 15.82 -16.08
CA PRO A 394 1.39 17.05 -15.35
C PRO A 394 0.08 17.02 -14.54
N ASP A 395 -0.87 16.17 -14.94
CA ASP A 395 -2.16 15.96 -14.27
C ASP A 395 -2.15 14.76 -13.30
N TYR A 396 -0.98 14.31 -12.89
CA TYR A 396 -0.82 13.14 -12.02
C TYR A 396 -1.53 13.31 -10.68
N ASP A 397 -1.34 14.47 -10.05
CA ASP A 397 -1.88 14.82 -8.73
C ASP A 397 -3.27 15.44 -8.76
N ASP A 398 -3.89 15.56 -9.94
CA ASP A 398 -5.26 16.03 -10.07
C ASP A 398 -6.23 15.14 -9.29
N PRO A 399 -7.17 15.73 -8.53
CA PRO A 399 -8.18 14.98 -7.80
C PRO A 399 -9.00 14.07 -8.72
N ILE A 400 -9.04 12.77 -8.37
CA ILE A 400 -9.72 11.78 -9.19
C ILE A 400 -11.24 11.93 -9.05
N ARG A 401 -11.92 12.06 -10.18
CA ARG A 401 -13.38 12.19 -10.28
C ARG A 401 -13.96 10.94 -10.91
N SER A 402 -14.98 10.36 -10.28
CA SER A 402 -15.65 9.16 -10.78
C SER A 402 -17.08 9.05 -10.26
N ASP A 403 -17.96 8.44 -11.09
CA ASP A 403 -19.30 8.01 -10.70
C ASP A 403 -19.35 6.54 -10.25
N VAL A 404 -18.23 5.81 -10.29
CA VAL A 404 -18.15 4.44 -9.78
C VAL A 404 -18.39 4.46 -8.26
N PRO A 405 -19.15 3.50 -7.69
CA PRO A 405 -19.31 3.39 -6.25
C PRO A 405 -17.99 3.11 -5.54
N VAL A 406 -17.68 3.91 -4.51
CA VAL A 406 -16.43 3.81 -3.74
C VAL A 406 -16.70 3.76 -2.24
N LEU A 407 -16.23 2.71 -1.57
CA LEU A 407 -16.21 2.61 -0.12
C LEU A 407 -14.81 3.01 0.38
N ILE A 408 -14.74 4.01 1.26
CA ILE A 408 -13.50 4.50 1.86
C ILE A 408 -13.49 4.12 3.34
N LEU A 409 -12.43 3.46 3.77
CA LEU A 409 -12.23 3.01 5.15
C LEU A 409 -10.95 3.63 5.71
N THR A 410 -11.02 4.29 6.85
CA THR A 410 -9.85 4.90 7.49
C THR A 410 -9.89 4.64 8.99
N GLY A 411 -8.78 4.23 9.58
CA GLY A 411 -8.67 4.17 11.04
C GLY A 411 -8.66 5.57 11.65
N GLU A 412 -9.37 5.75 12.77
CA GLU A 412 -9.41 7.03 13.50
C GLU A 412 -8.01 7.55 13.83
N TRP A 413 -7.10 6.67 14.24
CA TRP A 413 -5.72 6.99 14.60
C TRP A 413 -4.70 6.51 13.55
N ASP A 414 -5.09 6.48 12.27
CA ASP A 414 -4.14 6.16 11.20
C ASP A 414 -3.00 7.20 11.15
N PRO A 415 -1.74 6.78 11.37
CA PRO A 415 -0.60 7.70 11.48
C PRO A 415 -0.03 8.15 10.13
N VAL A 416 -0.42 7.52 9.01
CA VAL A 416 0.20 7.77 7.69
C VAL A 416 -0.79 8.13 6.60
N THR A 417 -2.02 7.63 6.71
CA THR A 417 -3.12 7.97 5.80
C THR A 417 -4.34 8.39 6.62
N PRO A 418 -4.29 9.58 7.25
CA PRO A 418 -5.28 10.02 8.22
C PRO A 418 -6.68 10.17 7.59
N PRO A 419 -7.76 10.22 8.42
CA PRO A 419 -9.13 10.43 7.94
C PRO A 419 -9.31 11.62 7.00
N SER A 420 -8.51 12.67 7.14
CA SER A 420 -8.53 13.84 6.25
C SER A 420 -8.25 13.50 4.78
N ASN A 421 -7.44 12.45 4.51
CA ASN A 421 -7.20 11.98 3.14
C ASN A 421 -8.45 11.32 2.57
N GLY A 422 -9.16 10.53 3.38
CA GLY A 422 -10.46 9.94 3.03
C GLY A 422 -11.51 11.00 2.75
N ASP A 423 -11.63 12.02 3.63
CA ASP A 423 -12.55 13.15 3.46
C ASP A 423 -12.26 13.93 2.19
N ALA A 424 -10.98 14.21 1.90
CA ALA A 424 -10.58 14.92 0.69
C ALA A 424 -10.91 14.11 -0.58
N THR A 425 -10.65 12.81 -0.56
CA THR A 425 -10.93 11.89 -1.67
C THR A 425 -12.44 11.76 -1.91
N ALA A 426 -13.23 11.63 -0.86
CA ALA A 426 -14.70 11.50 -0.94
C ALA A 426 -15.36 12.71 -1.65
N LYS A 427 -14.82 13.92 -1.46
CA LYS A 427 -15.35 15.15 -2.08
C LYS A 427 -15.39 15.11 -3.62
N THR A 428 -14.57 14.31 -4.24
CA THR A 428 -14.45 14.22 -5.71
C THR A 428 -15.05 12.94 -6.30
N LEU A 429 -15.42 11.98 -5.45
CA LEU A 429 -16.05 10.71 -5.82
C LEU A 429 -17.55 10.76 -5.49
N LYS A 430 -18.37 10.97 -6.52
CA LYS A 430 -19.80 11.28 -6.37
C LYS A 430 -20.60 10.22 -5.61
N ASN A 431 -20.29 8.95 -5.80
CA ASN A 431 -20.98 7.81 -5.18
C ASN A 431 -20.10 7.15 -4.11
N SER A 432 -19.47 7.94 -3.24
CA SER A 432 -18.61 7.43 -2.20
C SER A 432 -19.28 7.44 -0.81
N LEU A 433 -18.83 6.52 0.03
CA LEU A 433 -19.12 6.48 1.47
C LEU A 433 -17.80 6.38 2.21
N HIS A 434 -17.50 7.35 3.09
CA HIS A 434 -16.32 7.32 3.96
C HIS A 434 -16.72 6.89 5.37
N ILE A 435 -16.07 5.84 5.87
CA ILE A 435 -16.23 5.31 7.22
C ILE A 435 -14.92 5.47 7.97
N VAL A 436 -14.96 6.24 9.05
CA VAL A 436 -13.86 6.32 10.02
C VAL A 436 -14.09 5.25 11.08
N VAL A 437 -13.15 4.32 11.19
CA VAL A 437 -13.23 3.19 12.13
C VAL A 437 -12.71 3.63 13.50
N PRO A 438 -13.55 3.66 14.55
CA PRO A 438 -13.14 4.07 15.88
C PRO A 438 -11.96 3.23 16.40
N HIS A 439 -11.01 3.86 17.08
CA HIS A 439 -9.78 3.25 17.60
C HIS A 439 -8.90 2.55 16.55
N GLY A 440 -9.28 2.61 15.27
CA GLY A 440 -8.54 2.04 14.15
C GLY A 440 -7.21 2.76 13.93
N ALA A 441 -6.22 2.02 13.48
CA ALA A 441 -4.92 2.50 13.04
C ALA A 441 -4.81 2.37 11.50
N HIS A 442 -3.60 2.33 10.93
CA HIS A 442 -3.41 2.06 9.51
C HIS A 442 -3.91 0.65 9.14
N GLY A 443 -3.59 -0.36 9.95
CA GLY A 443 -4.28 -1.65 9.97
C GLY A 443 -5.47 -1.59 10.92
N LEU A 444 -6.55 -2.30 10.62
CA LEU A 444 -7.77 -2.34 11.42
C LEU A 444 -7.88 -3.60 12.30
N GLY A 445 -7.04 -4.60 12.06
CA GLY A 445 -7.09 -5.88 12.76
C GLY A 445 -6.84 -5.78 14.27
N GLY A 446 -7.50 -6.66 15.04
CA GLY A 446 -7.31 -6.78 16.48
C GLY A 446 -8.23 -5.91 17.34
N LEU A 447 -9.09 -5.10 16.74
CA LEU A 447 -10.21 -4.45 17.43
C LEU A 447 -11.34 -5.45 17.72
N GLU A 448 -12.13 -5.20 18.73
CA GLU A 448 -13.38 -5.93 19.00
C GLU A 448 -14.45 -5.51 17.99
N ASN A 449 -15.28 -6.44 17.58
CA ASN A 449 -16.35 -6.26 16.59
C ASN A 449 -15.88 -5.78 15.21
N ILE A 450 -14.60 -5.97 14.86
CA ILE A 450 -14.04 -5.52 13.58
C ILE A 450 -14.65 -6.23 12.36
N ASP A 451 -15.24 -7.41 12.57
CA ASP A 451 -15.95 -8.15 11.51
C ASP A 451 -17.10 -7.35 10.88
N CYS A 452 -17.63 -6.34 11.59
CA CYS A 452 -18.52 -5.34 11.04
C CYS A 452 -18.01 -4.72 9.73
N ILE A 453 -16.73 -4.39 9.66
CA ILE A 453 -16.13 -3.78 8.46
C ILE A 453 -16.11 -4.76 7.28
N THR A 454 -15.78 -6.02 7.52
CA THR A 454 -15.80 -7.04 6.45
C THR A 454 -17.22 -7.36 6.00
N GLN A 455 -18.22 -7.29 6.88
CA GLN A 455 -19.64 -7.43 6.54
C GLN A 455 -20.10 -6.28 5.63
N ILE A 456 -19.82 -5.01 6.01
CA ILE A 456 -20.14 -3.83 5.20
C ILE A 456 -19.48 -3.93 3.81
N MET A 457 -18.21 -4.34 3.75
CA MET A 457 -17.49 -4.50 2.49
C MET A 457 -18.10 -5.61 1.61
N THR A 458 -18.50 -6.72 2.22
CA THR A 458 -19.17 -7.83 1.51
C THR A 458 -20.50 -7.38 0.94
N GLU A 459 -21.32 -6.67 1.72
CA GLU A 459 -22.58 -6.12 1.25
C GLU A 459 -22.38 -5.07 0.15
N PHE A 460 -21.40 -4.19 0.29
CA PHE A 460 -21.03 -3.21 -0.72
C PHE A 460 -20.70 -3.85 -2.07
N VAL A 461 -19.80 -4.87 -2.05
CA VAL A 461 -19.43 -5.59 -3.27
C VAL A 461 -20.62 -6.32 -3.86
N ALA A 462 -21.43 -7.00 -3.05
CA ALA A 462 -22.61 -7.73 -3.52
C ALA A 462 -23.62 -6.78 -4.20
N ARG A 463 -23.94 -5.65 -3.56
CA ARG A 463 -24.93 -4.67 -4.07
C ARG A 463 -24.40 -3.79 -5.21
N GLY A 464 -23.09 -3.54 -5.26
CA GLY A 464 -22.48 -2.64 -6.23
C GLY A 464 -22.88 -1.16 -6.02
N THR A 465 -23.24 -0.76 -4.80
CA THR A 465 -23.62 0.62 -4.44
C THR A 465 -23.31 0.91 -2.98
N THR A 466 -23.01 2.17 -2.67
CA THR A 466 -22.87 2.65 -1.29
C THR A 466 -24.21 3.07 -0.66
N SER A 467 -25.25 3.25 -1.46
CA SER A 467 -26.56 3.71 -1.00
C SER A 467 -27.24 2.65 -0.12
N GLY A 468 -27.67 3.06 1.07
CA GLY A 468 -28.42 2.21 2.02
C GLY A 468 -27.60 1.09 2.64
N LEU A 469 -26.27 1.18 2.67
CA LEU A 469 -25.43 0.30 3.47
C LEU A 469 -25.67 0.59 4.96
N ASP A 470 -25.93 -0.45 5.75
CA ASP A 470 -26.03 -0.32 7.19
C ASP A 470 -24.64 -0.25 7.83
N THR A 471 -24.34 0.88 8.43
CA THR A 471 -23.05 1.14 9.11
C THR A 471 -23.21 1.26 10.63
N ALA A 472 -24.39 0.93 11.20
CA ALA A 472 -24.66 1.10 12.62
C ALA A 472 -23.70 0.31 13.52
N CYS A 473 -23.24 -0.85 13.05
CA CYS A 473 -22.30 -1.70 13.76
C CYS A 473 -20.91 -1.05 13.97
N VAL A 474 -20.53 -0.05 13.16
CA VAL A 474 -19.23 0.66 13.31
C VAL A 474 -19.10 1.28 14.71
N LYS A 475 -20.21 1.77 15.28
CA LYS A 475 -20.25 2.35 16.62
C LYS A 475 -19.96 1.34 17.74
N THR A 476 -20.00 0.05 17.47
CA THR A 476 -19.70 -1.00 18.45
C THR A 476 -18.26 -1.46 18.45
N ILE A 477 -17.44 -1.00 17.48
CA ILE A 477 -16.02 -1.32 17.40
C ILE A 477 -15.29 -0.70 18.59
N ARG A 478 -14.43 -1.48 19.26
CA ARG A 478 -13.71 -1.06 20.47
C ARG A 478 -12.25 -1.52 20.41
N ARG A 479 -11.38 -0.75 21.10
CA ARG A 479 -10.02 -1.22 21.42
C ARG A 479 -10.11 -2.31 22.48
N LYS A 480 -9.36 -3.40 22.32
CA LYS A 480 -8.97 -4.26 23.45
C LYS A 480 -8.12 -3.43 24.40
N GLY A 481 -8.30 -3.58 25.70
CA GLY A 481 -7.64 -2.75 26.72
C GLY A 481 -6.16 -2.54 26.53
N PHE A 482 -5.57 -1.53 27.16
CA PHE A 482 -4.14 -1.24 27.12
C PHE A 482 -3.31 -2.33 27.82
N GLN A 483 -2.11 -2.58 27.32
CA GLN A 483 -1.16 -3.48 28.00
C GLN A 483 -0.44 -2.73 29.12
N LEU A 484 -0.64 -3.16 30.37
CA LEU A 484 -0.07 -2.49 31.56
C LEU A 484 1.25 -3.09 32.02
N LYS A 485 1.62 -4.30 31.57
CA LYS A 485 2.89 -4.97 31.89
C LYS A 485 3.25 -5.94 30.77
N PHE A 486 4.53 -6.26 30.65
CA PHE A 486 4.96 -7.41 29.82
C PHE A 486 4.64 -8.71 30.57
N GLN A 487 4.13 -9.66 29.83
CA GLN A 487 3.89 -11.03 30.32
C GLN A 487 5.19 -11.83 30.28
#